data_2565a956c86d0a999f3138a709591d2a
#
_entry.id   2565a956c86d0a999f3138a709591d2a
#
_cell.length_a   1.000
_cell.length_b   1.000
_cell.length_c   1.000
_cell.angle_alpha   90.00
_cell.angle_beta   90.00
_cell.angle_gamma   90.00
#
_symmetry.space_group_name_H-M   'P 1'
#
loop_
_entity.id
_entity.type
_entity.pdbx_description
1 polymer ?
#
loop_
_entity_poly.entity_id
_entity_poly.type
_entity_poly.pdbx_seq_one_letter_code
_entity_poly.pdbx_strand_id
1 'polypeptide(L)'
;MVGTNELRAENLFSMKNCVALITGGGTGIGLMAAQALAANGAKVYITGRRMEALENAAKQHSPTSGGSIIPIGPCDVTSKKDLENLATELGKKEKYISLLFTGAGISSTKAEPNSSDATELKDKLFTSETFEDWGSTYNTNVSAVYFTTVCFLPLLQAAHEVHGKMSSSVIVISSMSGIMRHAQGHFSYNASKAATVHLSKLMSYEFKDAGIRVNSIAPGYFPSEMTVGESDGDQKSRLGAEKIQDKGHVPMQRPGSDEEMAMAVLFLSKNNYVNGEIIVVDGGVLLDLPGR
;
A
#
# COMPACT_ATOMS: atom_id res chain seq x y z
N MET A 1 17.01 -3.82 -30.21
CA MET A 1 17.00 -2.45 -29.66
C MET A 1 15.57 -1.94 -29.74
N VAL A 2 15.10 -1.30 -28.70
CA VAL A 2 13.76 -0.70 -28.62
C VAL A 2 13.72 0.56 -29.47
N GLY A 3 12.69 0.73 -30.32
CA GLY A 3 12.53 1.94 -31.14
C GLY A 3 12.02 3.12 -30.30
N THR A 4 12.31 4.37 -30.71
CA THR A 4 11.91 5.58 -29.99
C THR A 4 10.41 5.64 -29.68
N ASN A 5 9.57 5.18 -30.60
CA ASN A 5 8.10 5.17 -30.42
C ASN A 5 7.63 4.19 -29.34
N GLU A 6 8.41 3.16 -29.02
CA GLU A 6 8.10 2.19 -27.96
C GLU A 6 8.34 2.79 -26.57
N LEU A 7 9.08 3.91 -26.47
CA LEU A 7 9.36 4.64 -25.23
C LEU A 7 8.26 5.65 -24.85
N ARG A 8 7.15 5.69 -25.61
CA ARG A 8 5.99 6.53 -25.22
C ARG A 8 5.38 6.04 -23.93
N ALA A 9 4.89 6.97 -23.10
CA ALA A 9 4.31 6.66 -21.78
C ALA A 9 3.19 5.62 -21.86
N GLU A 10 2.33 5.70 -22.87
CA GLU A 10 1.25 4.73 -23.11
C GLU A 10 1.73 3.29 -23.30
N ASN A 11 2.95 3.09 -23.84
CA ASN A 11 3.56 1.80 -24.01
C ASN A 11 4.31 1.35 -22.76
N LEU A 12 5.09 2.26 -22.16
CA LEU A 12 5.90 1.97 -20.98
C LEU A 12 5.04 1.58 -19.76
N PHE A 13 3.90 2.23 -19.59
CA PHE A 13 2.99 2.01 -18.47
C PHE A 13 1.74 1.18 -18.81
N SER A 14 1.71 0.57 -20.00
CA SER A 14 0.63 -0.35 -20.37
C SER A 14 0.56 -1.54 -19.41
N MET A 15 -0.60 -1.73 -18.78
CA MET A 15 -0.89 -2.83 -17.87
C MET A 15 -1.77 -3.92 -18.53
N LYS A 16 -1.84 -3.93 -19.86
CA LYS A 16 -2.55 -4.98 -20.60
C LYS A 16 -2.01 -6.36 -20.23
N ASN A 17 -2.90 -7.31 -20.04
CA ASN A 17 -2.61 -8.68 -19.58
C ASN A 17 -2.01 -8.76 -18.16
N CYS A 18 -1.99 -7.67 -17.42
CA CYS A 18 -1.64 -7.69 -16.00
C CYS A 18 -2.87 -8.07 -15.17
N VAL A 19 -2.72 -9.03 -14.28
CA VAL A 19 -3.67 -9.35 -13.23
C VAL A 19 -3.08 -8.86 -11.91
N ALA A 20 -3.80 -7.99 -11.22
CA ALA A 20 -3.38 -7.42 -9.94
C ALA A 20 -4.33 -7.84 -8.82
N LEU A 21 -3.79 -8.07 -7.62
CA LEU A 21 -4.54 -8.21 -6.38
C LEU A 21 -4.14 -7.10 -5.42
N ILE A 22 -5.13 -6.39 -4.87
CA ILE A 22 -4.93 -5.27 -3.95
C ILE A 22 -5.66 -5.54 -2.64
N THR A 23 -4.94 -5.64 -1.53
CA THR A 23 -5.54 -5.65 -0.19
C THR A 23 -5.79 -4.22 0.27
N GLY A 24 -6.92 -3.98 0.95
CA GLY A 24 -7.34 -2.62 1.29
C GLY A 24 -7.74 -1.79 0.07
N GLY A 25 -8.21 -2.46 -1.00
CA GLY A 25 -8.48 -1.82 -2.30
C GLY A 25 -9.81 -1.05 -2.40
N GLY A 26 -10.63 -1.05 -1.34
CA GLY A 26 -11.95 -0.40 -1.37
C GLY A 26 -11.92 1.12 -1.15
N THR A 27 -10.87 1.68 -0.56
CA THR A 27 -10.76 3.11 -0.24
C THR A 27 -9.29 3.58 -0.27
N GLY A 28 -9.07 4.90 -0.17
CA GLY A 28 -7.75 5.50 0.03
C GLY A 28 -6.69 5.07 -0.98
N ILE A 29 -5.46 4.83 -0.50
CA ILE A 29 -4.30 4.50 -1.36
C ILE A 29 -4.50 3.21 -2.15
N GLY A 30 -5.17 2.20 -1.57
CA GLY A 30 -5.47 0.96 -2.28
C GLY A 30 -6.42 1.18 -3.47
N LEU A 31 -7.41 2.06 -3.33
CA LEU A 31 -8.29 2.44 -4.42
C LEU A 31 -7.58 3.29 -5.48
N MET A 32 -6.70 4.22 -5.07
CA MET A 32 -5.86 4.99 -6.01
C MET A 32 -5.02 4.04 -6.89
N ALA A 33 -4.40 3.03 -6.27
CA ALA A 33 -3.64 2.01 -6.98
C ALA A 33 -4.52 1.18 -7.93
N ALA A 34 -5.73 0.79 -7.49
CA ALA A 34 -6.66 0.04 -8.31
C ALA A 34 -7.08 0.83 -9.56
N GLN A 35 -7.42 2.09 -9.39
CA GLN A 35 -7.78 3.00 -10.49
C GLN A 35 -6.61 3.17 -11.47
N ALA A 36 -5.39 3.42 -10.98
CA ALA A 36 -4.21 3.60 -11.81
C ALA A 36 -3.92 2.37 -12.70
N LEU A 37 -3.97 1.19 -12.11
CA LEU A 37 -3.71 -0.07 -12.82
C LEU A 37 -4.83 -0.40 -13.82
N ALA A 38 -6.09 -0.26 -13.41
CA ALA A 38 -7.23 -0.55 -14.27
C ALA A 38 -7.33 0.43 -15.44
N ALA A 39 -7.11 1.74 -15.22
CA ALA A 39 -7.10 2.75 -16.27
C ALA A 39 -6.04 2.47 -17.35
N ASN A 40 -4.93 1.80 -16.98
CA ASN A 40 -3.86 1.41 -17.90
C ASN A 40 -4.01 -0.02 -18.46
N GLY A 41 -5.14 -0.68 -18.22
CA GLY A 41 -5.52 -1.93 -18.88
C GLY A 41 -5.41 -3.20 -18.04
N ALA A 42 -5.10 -3.10 -16.73
CA ALA A 42 -5.04 -4.26 -15.85
C ALA A 42 -6.42 -4.80 -15.46
N LYS A 43 -6.51 -6.11 -15.22
CA LYS A 43 -7.59 -6.72 -14.46
C LYS A 43 -7.21 -6.67 -12.98
N VAL A 44 -7.92 -5.87 -12.19
CA VAL A 44 -7.57 -5.57 -10.80
C VAL A 44 -8.60 -6.17 -9.86
N TYR A 45 -8.18 -7.12 -9.04
CA TYR A 45 -8.97 -7.64 -7.93
C TYR A 45 -8.71 -6.82 -6.69
N ILE A 46 -9.76 -6.34 -6.04
CA ILE A 46 -9.69 -5.59 -4.79
C ILE A 46 -10.32 -6.39 -3.67
N THR A 47 -9.66 -6.45 -2.51
CA THR A 47 -10.14 -7.19 -1.34
C THR A 47 -10.01 -6.39 -0.05
N GLY A 48 -10.80 -6.77 0.95
CA GLY A 48 -10.86 -6.16 2.28
C GLY A 48 -12.02 -6.72 3.09
N ARG A 49 -12.21 -6.20 4.29
CA ARG A 49 -13.23 -6.70 5.24
C ARG A 49 -14.66 -6.32 4.86
N ARG A 50 -14.86 -5.15 4.23
CA ARG A 50 -16.17 -4.56 3.91
C ARG A 50 -16.52 -4.81 2.45
N MET A 51 -17.30 -5.88 2.18
CA MET A 51 -17.66 -6.23 0.79
C MET A 51 -18.44 -5.13 0.09
N GLU A 52 -19.36 -4.47 0.76
CA GLU A 52 -20.12 -3.34 0.22
C GLU A 52 -19.21 -2.20 -0.28
N ALA A 53 -18.18 -1.84 0.49
CA ALA A 53 -17.23 -0.82 0.06
C ALA A 53 -16.43 -1.24 -1.17
N LEU A 54 -16.08 -2.53 -1.30
CA LEU A 54 -15.42 -3.09 -2.48
C LEU A 54 -16.32 -3.06 -3.72
N GLU A 55 -17.59 -3.42 -3.56
CA GLU A 55 -18.59 -3.41 -4.64
C GLU A 55 -18.86 -1.98 -5.12
N ASN A 56 -19.02 -1.04 -4.18
CA ASN A 56 -19.19 0.37 -4.51
C ASN A 56 -17.95 0.94 -5.23
N ALA A 57 -16.75 0.67 -4.72
CA ALA A 57 -15.51 1.10 -5.37
C ALA A 57 -15.40 0.55 -6.80
N ALA A 58 -15.67 -0.73 -7.00
CA ALA A 58 -15.64 -1.35 -8.32
C ALA A 58 -16.69 -0.74 -9.27
N LYS A 59 -17.91 -0.50 -8.78
CA LYS A 59 -18.99 0.11 -9.56
C LYS A 59 -18.69 1.54 -10.00
N GLN A 60 -18.15 2.35 -9.10
CA GLN A 60 -17.89 3.78 -9.34
C GLN A 60 -16.63 4.02 -10.16
N HIS A 61 -15.61 3.19 -9.97
CA HIS A 61 -14.27 3.50 -10.46
C HIS A 61 -13.72 2.51 -11.50
N SER A 62 -14.46 1.47 -11.87
CA SER A 62 -14.04 0.61 -12.98
C SER A 62 -14.06 1.42 -14.29
N PRO A 63 -12.96 1.42 -15.08
CA PRO A 63 -12.96 2.16 -16.34
C PRO A 63 -13.97 1.58 -17.33
N THR A 64 -14.46 2.42 -18.24
CA THR A 64 -15.43 2.01 -19.27
C THR A 64 -14.81 1.15 -20.37
N SER A 65 -13.48 1.10 -20.46
CA SER A 65 -12.74 0.31 -21.44
C SER A 65 -11.32 -0.01 -20.96
N GLY A 66 -10.74 -1.07 -21.47
CA GLY A 66 -9.35 -1.47 -21.21
C GLY A 66 -9.24 -2.44 -20.03
N GLY A 67 -9.13 -1.94 -18.81
CA GLY A 67 -9.03 -2.75 -17.58
C GLY A 67 -10.35 -2.87 -16.83
N SER A 68 -10.27 -3.41 -15.62
CA SER A 68 -11.44 -3.57 -14.74
C SER A 68 -11.04 -3.61 -13.27
N ILE A 69 -11.95 -3.17 -12.39
CA ILE A 69 -11.84 -3.35 -10.94
C ILE A 69 -12.91 -4.36 -10.52
N ILE A 70 -12.50 -5.42 -9.86
CA ILE A 70 -13.34 -6.56 -9.52
C ILE A 70 -13.25 -6.82 -8.02
N PRO A 71 -14.36 -6.78 -7.27
CA PRO A 71 -14.35 -7.11 -5.87
C PRO A 71 -14.17 -8.62 -5.67
N ILE A 72 -13.38 -9.01 -4.66
CA ILE A 72 -13.19 -10.40 -4.25
C ILE A 72 -13.04 -10.48 -2.72
N GLY A 73 -13.73 -11.38 -2.09
CA GLY A 73 -13.70 -11.51 -0.62
C GLY A 73 -15.10 -11.72 -0.05
N PRO A 74 -15.37 -11.28 1.20
CA PRO A 74 -14.50 -10.48 2.08
C PRO A 74 -13.27 -11.23 2.58
N CYS A 75 -12.23 -10.50 3.00
CA CYS A 75 -11.00 -11.06 3.53
C CYS A 75 -10.45 -10.18 4.66
N ASP A 76 -10.21 -10.78 5.82
CA ASP A 76 -9.36 -10.20 6.86
C ASP A 76 -7.93 -10.69 6.65
N VAL A 77 -7.03 -9.77 6.30
CA VAL A 77 -5.62 -10.08 6.03
C VAL A 77 -4.86 -10.60 7.27
N THR A 78 -5.42 -10.47 8.46
CA THR A 78 -4.86 -11.03 9.71
C THR A 78 -5.28 -12.48 9.96
N SER A 79 -6.14 -13.03 9.11
CA SER A 79 -6.63 -14.42 9.15
C SER A 79 -5.98 -15.25 8.05
N LYS A 80 -5.14 -16.22 8.42
CA LYS A 80 -4.55 -17.16 7.43
C LYS A 80 -5.64 -17.91 6.65
N LYS A 81 -6.73 -18.28 7.31
CA LYS A 81 -7.85 -18.99 6.67
C LYS A 81 -8.51 -18.12 5.59
N ASP A 82 -8.69 -16.83 5.85
CA ASP A 82 -9.27 -15.91 4.86
C ASP A 82 -8.31 -15.72 3.68
N LEU A 83 -7.00 -15.62 3.94
CA LEU A 83 -5.98 -15.55 2.88
C LEU A 83 -5.96 -16.82 2.02
N GLU A 84 -6.04 -18.01 2.61
CA GLU A 84 -6.12 -19.29 1.89
C GLU A 84 -7.40 -19.39 1.05
N ASN A 85 -8.53 -18.97 1.61
CA ASN A 85 -9.80 -18.91 0.88
C ASN A 85 -9.71 -17.94 -0.31
N LEU A 86 -9.15 -16.75 -0.08
CA LEU A 86 -8.95 -15.74 -1.12
C LEU A 86 -8.04 -16.26 -2.25
N ALA A 87 -6.92 -16.92 -1.90
CA ALA A 87 -6.00 -17.50 -2.87
C ALA A 87 -6.67 -18.61 -3.69
N THR A 88 -7.48 -19.44 -3.03
CA THR A 88 -8.26 -20.51 -3.69
C THR A 88 -9.29 -19.92 -4.66
N GLU A 89 -10.06 -18.92 -4.23
CA GLU A 89 -11.08 -18.30 -5.07
C GLU A 89 -10.46 -17.52 -6.25
N LEU A 90 -9.34 -16.85 -6.03
CA LEU A 90 -8.61 -16.17 -7.12
C LEU A 90 -8.02 -17.20 -8.09
N GLY A 91 -7.43 -18.28 -7.59
CA GLY A 91 -6.85 -19.35 -8.42
C GLY A 91 -7.85 -20.09 -9.30
N LYS A 92 -9.17 -20.08 -8.95
CA LYS A 92 -10.24 -20.58 -9.83
C LYS A 92 -10.51 -19.64 -11.01
N LYS A 93 -10.19 -18.35 -10.88
CA LYS A 93 -10.48 -17.29 -11.86
C LYS A 93 -9.27 -16.95 -12.72
N GLU A 94 -8.07 -16.99 -12.13
CA GLU A 94 -6.82 -16.56 -12.75
C GLU A 94 -5.73 -17.61 -12.59
N LYS A 95 -4.93 -17.78 -13.63
CA LYS A 95 -3.80 -18.71 -13.61
C LYS A 95 -2.55 -18.11 -12.95
N TYR A 96 -2.47 -16.79 -12.88
CA TYR A 96 -1.36 -16.02 -12.31
C TYR A 96 -1.82 -14.66 -11.80
N ILE A 97 -0.99 -14.03 -10.98
CA ILE A 97 -1.04 -12.60 -10.70
C ILE A 97 0.30 -11.96 -11.05
N SER A 98 0.28 -10.82 -11.72
CA SER A 98 1.49 -10.05 -12.09
C SER A 98 1.88 -9.08 -10.98
N LEU A 99 0.90 -8.64 -10.18
CA LEU A 99 1.10 -7.66 -9.13
C LEU A 99 0.28 -7.99 -7.89
N LEU A 100 0.95 -8.01 -6.74
CA LEU A 100 0.33 -7.98 -5.44
C LEU A 100 0.61 -6.61 -4.79
N PHE A 101 -0.45 -5.91 -4.38
CA PHE A 101 -0.35 -4.64 -3.65
C PHE A 101 -0.89 -4.82 -2.23
N THR A 102 -0.01 -4.72 -1.23
CA THR A 102 -0.39 -4.86 0.18
C THR A 102 -0.68 -3.48 0.78
N GLY A 103 -1.92 -3.02 0.58
CA GLY A 103 -2.39 -1.69 1.00
C GLY A 103 -3.25 -1.69 2.28
N ALA A 104 -3.63 -2.86 2.79
CA ALA A 104 -4.36 -2.95 4.05
C ALA A 104 -3.47 -2.51 5.22
N GLY A 105 -3.99 -1.64 6.08
CA GLY A 105 -3.27 -1.13 7.24
C GLY A 105 -4.21 -0.38 8.19
N ILE A 106 -3.75 -0.18 9.41
CA ILE A 106 -4.45 0.59 10.45
C ILE A 106 -3.51 1.60 11.09
N SER A 107 -4.08 2.70 11.61
CA SER A 107 -3.37 3.62 12.50
C SER A 107 -3.28 3.03 13.91
N SER A 108 -2.54 3.67 14.79
CA SER A 108 -2.46 3.32 16.20
C SER A 108 -3.25 4.30 17.07
N THR A 109 -3.45 3.94 18.32
CA THR A 109 -3.77 4.86 19.39
C THR A 109 -2.75 6.01 19.45
N LYS A 110 -3.17 7.18 19.85
CA LYS A 110 -2.32 8.37 19.95
C LYS A 110 -1.90 8.59 21.40
N ALA A 111 -0.58 8.69 21.62
CA ALA A 111 0.02 9.00 22.91
C ALA A 111 0.93 10.22 22.77
N GLU A 112 0.59 11.32 23.44
CA GLU A 112 1.29 12.62 23.32
C GLU A 112 2.47 12.72 24.29
N PRO A 113 3.74 12.71 23.81
CA PRO A 113 4.93 12.77 24.65
C PRO A 113 5.27 14.24 25.07
N ASN A 114 4.27 15.03 25.44
CA ASN A 114 4.40 16.46 25.64
C ASN A 114 4.64 16.78 27.13
N SER A 115 5.80 16.41 27.66
CA SER A 115 6.25 16.83 28.99
C SER A 115 7.79 16.78 29.10
N SER A 116 8.38 17.68 29.85
CA SER A 116 9.78 17.65 30.27
C SER A 116 9.97 16.94 31.61
N ASP A 117 8.89 16.65 32.36
CA ASP A 117 8.92 15.87 33.57
C ASP A 117 8.74 14.36 33.25
N ALA A 118 9.67 13.54 33.73
CA ALA A 118 9.68 12.11 33.42
C ALA A 118 8.52 11.33 34.04
N THR A 119 7.98 11.78 35.18
CA THR A 119 6.82 11.15 35.82
C THR A 119 5.56 11.42 35.03
N GLU A 120 5.35 12.70 34.67
CA GLU A 120 4.22 13.09 33.81
C GLU A 120 4.30 12.40 32.43
N LEU A 121 5.51 12.37 31.83
CA LEU A 121 5.73 11.70 30.56
C LEU A 121 5.39 10.20 30.64
N LYS A 122 5.87 9.53 31.67
CA LYS A 122 5.56 8.09 31.93
C LYS A 122 4.04 7.91 32.07
N ASP A 123 3.35 8.74 32.86
CA ASP A 123 1.92 8.58 33.08
C ASP A 123 1.13 8.77 31.79
N LYS A 124 1.45 9.77 30.98
CA LYS A 124 0.83 10.00 29.67
C LYS A 124 1.04 8.85 28.70
N LEU A 125 2.24 8.33 28.58
CA LEU A 125 2.56 7.30 27.59
C LEU A 125 2.13 5.90 28.06
N PHE A 126 2.38 5.55 29.31
CA PHE A 126 2.13 4.21 29.84
C PHE A 126 0.63 3.87 29.96
N THR A 127 -0.21 4.90 30.14
CA THR A 127 -1.67 4.71 30.25
C THR A 127 -2.41 4.81 28.94
N SER A 128 -1.77 5.34 27.88
CA SER A 128 -2.44 5.62 26.60
C SER A 128 -2.42 4.43 25.63
N GLU A 129 -1.51 3.48 25.80
CA GLU A 129 -1.34 2.34 24.90
C GLU A 129 -1.28 1.02 25.69
N THR A 130 -1.75 -0.05 25.06
CA THR A 130 -1.70 -1.41 25.60
C THR A 130 -0.86 -2.34 24.73
N PHE A 131 -0.47 -3.52 25.26
CA PHE A 131 0.15 -4.56 24.45
C PHE A 131 -0.78 -5.06 23.34
N GLU A 132 -2.09 -5.05 23.56
CA GLU A 132 -3.12 -5.44 22.61
C GLU A 132 -3.19 -4.45 21.44
N ASP A 133 -3.11 -3.13 21.70
CA ASP A 133 -3.05 -2.08 20.66
C ASP A 133 -1.81 -2.26 19.79
N TRP A 134 -0.64 -2.47 20.42
CA TRP A 134 0.61 -2.74 19.71
C TRP A 134 0.52 -4.02 18.90
N GLY A 135 0.00 -5.10 19.49
CA GLY A 135 -0.21 -6.38 18.81
C GLY A 135 -1.11 -6.27 17.61
N SER A 136 -2.25 -5.56 17.72
CA SER A 136 -3.18 -5.32 16.62
C SER A 136 -2.53 -4.55 15.47
N THR A 137 -1.79 -3.47 15.82
CA THR A 137 -1.07 -2.65 14.84
C THR A 137 -0.02 -3.47 14.08
N TYR A 138 0.79 -4.26 14.80
CA TYR A 138 1.80 -5.12 14.18
C TYR A 138 1.20 -6.27 13.38
N ASN A 139 0.13 -6.90 13.86
CA ASN A 139 -0.54 -7.97 13.14
C ASN A 139 -1.05 -7.49 11.77
N THR A 140 -1.64 -6.30 11.72
CA THR A 140 -2.18 -5.75 10.47
C THR A 140 -1.09 -5.17 9.57
N ASN A 141 -0.20 -4.32 10.13
CA ASN A 141 0.74 -3.55 9.32
C ASN A 141 2.01 -4.33 8.93
N VAL A 142 2.35 -5.40 9.66
CA VAL A 142 3.59 -6.17 9.45
C VAL A 142 3.29 -7.63 9.10
N SER A 143 2.69 -8.38 10.04
CA SER A 143 2.48 -9.82 9.88
C SER A 143 1.57 -10.13 8.68
N ALA A 144 0.48 -9.35 8.50
CA ALA A 144 -0.43 -9.53 7.38
C ALA A 144 0.24 -9.27 6.03
N VAL A 145 1.16 -8.31 5.93
CA VAL A 145 1.95 -8.07 4.71
C VAL A 145 2.75 -9.31 4.34
N TYR A 146 3.45 -9.90 5.32
CA TYR A 146 4.23 -11.11 5.12
C TYR A 146 3.35 -12.30 4.72
N PHE A 147 2.33 -12.63 5.51
CA PHE A 147 1.49 -13.79 5.25
C PHE A 147 0.68 -13.66 3.96
N THR A 148 0.21 -12.48 3.63
CA THR A 148 -0.43 -12.22 2.32
C THR A 148 0.57 -12.49 1.20
N THR A 149 1.78 -11.94 1.26
CA THR A 149 2.77 -12.13 0.20
C THR A 149 3.12 -13.60 0.03
N VAL A 150 3.40 -14.31 1.13
CA VAL A 150 3.76 -15.74 1.07
C VAL A 150 2.62 -16.61 0.52
N CYS A 151 1.38 -16.31 0.89
CA CYS A 151 0.20 -17.04 0.41
C CYS A 151 0.06 -16.97 -1.13
N PHE A 152 0.44 -15.84 -1.74
CA PHE A 152 0.30 -15.61 -3.16
C PHE A 152 1.57 -15.88 -4.00
N LEU A 153 2.68 -16.34 -3.39
CA LEU A 153 3.93 -16.65 -4.11
C LEU A 153 3.73 -17.59 -5.33
N PRO A 154 2.94 -18.67 -5.24
CA PRO A 154 2.73 -19.55 -6.40
C PRO A 154 2.08 -18.84 -7.59
N LEU A 155 1.06 -18.01 -7.35
CA LEU A 155 0.39 -17.25 -8.40
C LEU A 155 1.28 -16.14 -8.97
N LEU A 156 2.13 -15.51 -8.13
CA LEU A 156 3.13 -14.54 -8.57
C LEU A 156 4.18 -15.20 -9.46
N GLN A 157 4.70 -16.36 -9.07
CA GLN A 157 5.68 -17.09 -9.88
C GLN A 157 5.09 -17.55 -11.21
N ALA A 158 3.82 -17.97 -11.23
CA ALA A 158 3.16 -18.41 -12.46
C ALA A 158 3.07 -17.34 -13.55
N ALA A 159 3.17 -16.05 -13.22
CA ALA A 159 3.24 -14.97 -14.20
C ALA A 159 4.49 -15.01 -15.09
N HIS A 160 5.53 -15.72 -14.68
CA HIS A 160 6.79 -15.85 -15.46
C HIS A 160 6.58 -16.57 -16.79
N GLU A 161 5.64 -17.51 -16.86
CA GLU A 161 5.32 -18.22 -18.11
C GLU A 161 4.74 -17.29 -19.19
N VAL A 162 4.07 -16.21 -18.73
CA VAL A 162 3.40 -15.24 -19.61
C VAL A 162 4.25 -14.01 -19.89
N HIS A 163 4.96 -13.51 -18.87
CA HIS A 163 5.64 -12.21 -18.91
C HIS A 163 7.16 -12.29 -18.76
N GLY A 164 7.71 -13.49 -18.54
CA GLY A 164 9.12 -13.70 -18.29
C GLY A 164 9.52 -13.58 -16.81
N LYS A 165 10.74 -14.04 -16.50
CA LYS A 165 11.30 -14.00 -15.15
C LYS A 165 11.42 -12.55 -14.64
N MET A 166 11.21 -12.32 -13.36
CA MET A 166 11.24 -11.00 -12.70
C MET A 166 10.11 -10.03 -13.11
N SER A 167 9.10 -10.51 -13.83
CA SER A 167 7.96 -9.69 -14.24
C SER A 167 6.98 -9.44 -13.10
N SER A 168 6.87 -10.39 -12.14
CA SER A 168 5.99 -10.24 -10.99
C SER A 168 6.53 -9.22 -10.00
N SER A 169 5.62 -8.46 -9.41
CA SER A 169 5.94 -7.42 -8.43
C SER A 169 5.03 -7.50 -7.20
N VAL A 170 5.63 -7.32 -6.04
CA VAL A 170 4.91 -7.01 -4.80
C VAL A 170 5.21 -5.56 -4.45
N ILE A 171 4.16 -4.75 -4.28
CA ILE A 171 4.27 -3.37 -3.79
C ILE A 171 3.71 -3.32 -2.39
N VAL A 172 4.56 -2.98 -1.43
CA VAL A 172 4.23 -2.88 -0.01
C VAL A 172 3.98 -1.40 0.35
N ILE A 173 2.86 -1.10 0.99
CA ILE A 173 2.61 0.25 1.52
C ILE A 173 3.17 0.35 2.93
N SER A 174 4.37 0.95 3.02
CA SER A 174 4.95 1.39 4.29
C SER A 174 4.44 2.79 4.69
N SER A 175 5.28 3.69 5.11
CA SER A 175 4.98 5.10 5.39
C SER A 175 6.27 5.89 5.57
N MET A 176 6.25 7.19 5.31
CA MET A 176 7.28 8.12 5.79
C MET A 176 7.47 7.99 7.32
N SER A 177 6.39 7.67 8.05
CA SER A 177 6.41 7.45 9.51
C SER A 177 7.34 6.31 9.95
N GLY A 178 7.62 5.34 9.08
CA GLY A 178 8.60 4.28 9.34
C GLY A 178 10.05 4.71 9.10
N ILE A 179 10.27 5.91 8.59
CA ILE A 179 11.60 6.46 8.27
C ILE A 179 11.95 7.62 9.21
N MET A 180 10.97 8.48 9.52
CA MET A 180 11.17 9.64 10.40
C MET A 180 11.48 9.23 11.85
N ARG A 181 12.14 10.13 12.59
CA ARG A 181 12.43 9.96 14.05
C ARG A 181 11.36 10.56 14.94
N HIS A 182 10.45 11.36 14.41
CA HIS A 182 9.38 11.99 15.18
C HIS A 182 8.15 11.08 15.22
N ALA A 183 7.72 10.68 16.41
CA ALA A 183 6.62 9.73 16.57
C ALA A 183 5.23 10.31 16.20
N GLN A 184 5.06 11.63 16.24
CA GLN A 184 3.77 12.32 16.03
C GLN A 184 2.64 11.79 16.95
N GLY A 185 3.00 11.26 18.12
CA GLY A 185 2.08 10.60 19.03
C GLY A 185 1.67 9.17 18.64
N HIS A 186 2.23 8.60 17.57
CA HIS A 186 1.86 7.28 17.03
C HIS A 186 3.02 6.28 17.11
N PHE A 187 3.48 5.94 18.32
CA PHE A 187 4.68 5.10 18.52
C PHE A 187 4.56 3.71 17.88
N SER A 188 3.49 2.97 18.17
CA SER A 188 3.30 1.61 17.63
C SER A 188 3.10 1.62 16.11
N TYR A 189 2.40 2.62 15.56
CA TYR A 189 2.27 2.79 14.11
C TYR A 189 3.62 3.04 13.44
N ASN A 190 4.39 4.03 13.91
CA ASN A 190 5.69 4.37 13.34
C ASN A 190 6.65 3.18 13.41
N ALA A 191 6.70 2.50 14.57
CA ALA A 191 7.50 1.29 14.75
C ALA A 191 7.05 0.17 13.81
N SER A 192 5.75 -0.06 13.65
CA SER A 192 5.23 -1.06 12.70
C SER A 192 5.59 -0.72 11.25
N LYS A 193 5.54 0.55 10.86
CA LYS A 193 5.90 0.99 9.50
C LYS A 193 7.41 0.91 9.25
N ALA A 194 8.25 1.14 10.27
CA ALA A 194 9.69 0.86 10.20
C ALA A 194 9.97 -0.64 10.01
N ALA A 195 9.26 -1.49 10.74
CA ALA A 195 9.32 -2.94 10.55
C ALA A 195 8.87 -3.34 9.13
N THR A 196 7.82 -2.71 8.59
CA THR A 196 7.34 -2.97 7.22
C THR A 196 8.37 -2.55 6.17
N VAL A 197 9.05 -1.41 6.35
CA VAL A 197 10.18 -0.97 5.50
C VAL A 197 11.28 -2.04 5.47
N HIS A 198 11.68 -2.55 6.63
CA HIS A 198 12.71 -3.58 6.69
C HIS A 198 12.23 -4.93 6.15
N LEU A 199 11.00 -5.33 6.46
CA LEU A 199 10.37 -6.56 5.96
C LEU A 199 10.34 -6.60 4.43
N SER A 200 10.03 -5.47 3.76
CA SER A 200 10.03 -5.42 2.30
C SER A 200 11.41 -5.70 1.70
N LYS A 201 12.49 -5.24 2.35
CA LYS A 201 13.88 -5.55 1.96
C LYS A 201 14.22 -7.03 2.16
N LEU A 202 13.83 -7.61 3.29
CA LEU A 202 14.01 -9.04 3.54
C LEU A 202 13.31 -9.88 2.47
N MET A 203 12.02 -9.60 2.21
CA MET A 203 11.26 -10.31 1.18
C MET A 203 11.85 -10.14 -0.22
N SER A 204 12.39 -8.96 -0.57
CA SER A 204 13.03 -8.72 -1.87
C SER A 204 14.26 -9.60 -2.08
N TYR A 205 15.03 -9.82 -1.02
CA TYR A 205 16.20 -10.69 -1.05
C TYR A 205 15.80 -12.17 -1.11
N GLU A 206 14.90 -12.60 -0.25
CA GLU A 206 14.53 -14.03 -0.15
C GLU A 206 13.72 -14.52 -1.37
N PHE A 207 12.92 -13.66 -2.02
CA PHE A 207 12.06 -14.06 -3.13
C PHE A 207 12.67 -13.83 -4.52
N LYS A 208 13.89 -13.25 -4.60
CA LYS A 208 14.56 -12.98 -5.89
C LYS A 208 14.81 -14.23 -6.74
N ASP A 209 15.12 -15.37 -6.10
CA ASP A 209 15.38 -16.61 -6.83
C ASP A 209 14.11 -17.24 -7.38
N ALA A 210 12.97 -17.01 -6.72
CA ALA A 210 11.64 -17.28 -7.26
C ALA A 210 11.24 -16.28 -8.38
N GLY A 211 12.10 -15.28 -8.67
CA GLY A 211 11.89 -14.27 -9.71
C GLY A 211 10.83 -13.21 -9.35
N ILE A 212 10.56 -13.00 -8.07
CA ILE A 212 9.55 -12.07 -7.58
C ILE A 212 10.26 -10.85 -7.01
N ARG A 213 9.90 -9.66 -7.51
CA ARG A 213 10.39 -8.39 -7.02
C ARG A 213 9.51 -7.89 -5.87
N VAL A 214 10.13 -7.31 -4.85
CA VAL A 214 9.41 -6.66 -3.75
C VAL A 214 9.97 -5.26 -3.56
N ASN A 215 9.10 -4.27 -3.67
CA ASN A 215 9.44 -2.87 -3.42
C ASN A 215 8.40 -2.25 -2.46
N SER A 216 8.72 -1.11 -1.89
CA SER A 216 7.81 -0.39 -1.02
C SER A 216 7.58 1.03 -1.50
N ILE A 217 6.36 1.53 -1.31
CA ILE A 217 6.06 2.96 -1.34
C ILE A 217 5.93 3.41 0.12
N ALA A 218 6.59 4.50 0.47
CA ALA A 218 6.48 5.17 1.75
C ALA A 218 5.74 6.51 1.56
N PRO A 219 4.40 6.51 1.64
CA PRO A 219 3.61 7.71 1.43
C PRO A 219 3.76 8.71 2.58
N GLY A 220 3.64 9.99 2.26
CA GLY A 220 3.32 11.05 3.18
C GLY A 220 1.81 11.14 3.44
N TYR A 221 1.29 12.37 3.47
CA TYR A 221 -0.12 12.62 3.70
C TYR A 221 -0.91 12.48 2.40
N PHE A 222 -1.66 11.39 2.27
CA PHE A 222 -2.62 11.16 1.19
C PHE A 222 -4.03 11.09 1.75
N PRO A 223 -5.07 11.49 0.96
CA PRO A 223 -6.46 11.33 1.35
C PRO A 223 -6.82 9.86 1.56
N SER A 224 -7.25 9.50 2.77
CA SER A 224 -7.69 8.15 3.13
C SER A 224 -8.54 8.19 4.40
N GLU A 225 -9.30 7.14 4.68
CA GLU A 225 -10.01 7.00 5.95
C GLU A 225 -9.07 7.12 7.16
N MET A 226 -7.82 6.66 7.03
CA MET A 226 -6.80 6.79 8.08
C MET A 226 -6.45 8.24 8.39
N THR A 227 -6.49 9.14 7.39
CA THR A 227 -6.10 10.55 7.53
C THR A 227 -7.26 11.49 7.87
N VAL A 228 -8.50 11.13 7.50
CA VAL A 228 -9.68 11.99 7.69
C VAL A 228 -10.82 11.34 8.48
N GLY A 229 -10.75 10.01 8.73
CA GLY A 229 -11.73 9.25 9.51
C GLY A 229 -12.83 8.61 8.68
N GLU A 230 -13.11 9.11 7.47
CA GLU A 230 -14.23 8.65 6.65
C GLU A 230 -13.93 8.74 5.14
N SER A 231 -14.75 8.05 4.35
CA SER A 231 -14.84 8.19 2.89
C SER A 231 -16.26 8.59 2.51
N ASP A 232 -16.40 9.31 1.40
CA ASP A 232 -17.70 9.69 0.84
C ASP A 232 -18.40 8.52 0.11
N GLY A 233 -19.56 8.79 -0.51
CA GLY A 233 -20.31 7.78 -1.26
C GLY A 233 -19.55 7.17 -2.44
N ASP A 234 -18.54 7.85 -2.94
CA ASP A 234 -17.66 7.37 -4.00
C ASP A 234 -16.41 6.64 -3.46
N GLN A 235 -16.39 6.29 -2.18
CA GLN A 235 -15.25 5.66 -1.48
C GLN A 235 -13.97 6.51 -1.50
N LYS A 236 -14.09 7.82 -1.70
CA LYS A 236 -13.00 8.80 -1.67
C LYS A 236 -12.99 9.59 -0.37
N SER A 237 -11.80 9.84 0.14
CA SER A 237 -11.56 10.74 1.27
C SER A 237 -11.08 12.09 0.77
N ARG A 238 -11.42 13.18 1.47
CA ARG A 238 -11.02 14.53 1.10
C ARG A 238 -10.15 15.14 2.20
N LEU A 239 -8.90 15.38 1.88
CA LEU A 239 -7.93 16.05 2.75
C LEU A 239 -7.59 17.42 2.16
N GLY A 240 -8.08 18.50 2.80
CA GLY A 240 -7.82 19.86 2.35
C GLY A 240 -6.38 20.30 2.57
N ALA A 241 -5.91 21.21 1.72
CA ALA A 241 -4.56 21.79 1.83
C ALA A 241 -4.36 22.51 3.17
N GLU A 242 -5.40 23.17 3.69
CA GLU A 242 -5.38 23.88 4.99
C GLU A 242 -4.94 22.96 6.14
N LYS A 243 -5.50 21.73 6.22
CA LYS A 243 -5.11 20.74 7.25
C LYS A 243 -3.64 20.32 7.14
N ILE A 244 -3.06 20.42 5.95
CA ILE A 244 -1.64 20.10 5.73
C ILE A 244 -0.77 21.31 6.07
N GLN A 245 -1.20 22.52 5.73
CA GLN A 245 -0.51 23.76 6.08
C GLN A 245 -0.44 23.93 7.60
N ASP A 246 -1.50 23.62 8.33
CA ASP A 246 -1.54 23.67 9.80
C ASP A 246 -0.52 22.74 10.47
N LYS A 247 -0.09 21.65 9.78
CA LYS A 247 0.98 20.78 10.28
C LYS A 247 2.37 21.46 10.30
N GLY A 248 2.59 22.46 9.43
CA GLY A 248 3.78 23.29 9.39
C GLY A 248 5.09 22.61 8.94
N HIS A 249 5.04 21.33 8.55
CA HIS A 249 6.23 20.53 8.19
C HIS A 249 6.08 19.77 6.86
N VAL A 250 5.24 20.26 5.97
CA VAL A 250 5.05 19.70 4.64
C VAL A 250 5.44 20.73 3.60
N PRO A 251 6.64 20.65 2.99
CA PRO A 251 7.13 21.66 2.04
C PRO A 251 6.17 21.93 0.87
N MET A 252 5.50 20.90 0.36
CA MET A 252 4.51 21.05 -0.72
C MET A 252 3.19 21.70 -0.27
N GLN A 253 2.94 21.89 1.03
CA GLN A 253 1.78 22.56 1.64
C GLN A 253 0.40 22.02 1.16
N ARG A 254 0.35 20.80 0.66
CA ARG A 254 -0.86 20.09 0.24
C ARG A 254 -0.69 18.57 0.43
N PRO A 255 -1.80 17.81 0.46
CA PRO A 255 -1.71 16.36 0.38
C PRO A 255 -1.22 15.89 -1.00
N GLY A 256 -0.74 14.64 -1.06
CA GLY A 256 -0.50 13.95 -2.31
C GLY A 256 -1.80 13.67 -3.05
N SER A 257 -1.74 13.65 -4.38
CA SER A 257 -2.88 13.39 -5.25
C SER A 257 -2.93 11.94 -5.72
N ASP A 258 -4.09 11.56 -6.31
CA ASP A 258 -4.28 10.25 -6.93
C ASP A 258 -3.26 9.99 -8.04
N GLU A 259 -2.93 11.01 -8.84
CA GLU A 259 -1.96 10.94 -9.93
C GLU A 259 -0.54 10.70 -9.45
N GLU A 260 -0.16 11.32 -8.32
CA GLU A 260 1.18 11.15 -7.74
C GLU A 260 1.35 9.73 -7.18
N MET A 261 0.31 9.18 -6.57
CA MET A 261 0.31 7.77 -6.17
C MET A 261 0.30 6.84 -7.39
N ALA A 262 -0.49 7.14 -8.42
CA ALA A 262 -0.56 6.37 -9.65
C ALA A 262 0.81 6.27 -10.34
N MET A 263 1.56 7.36 -10.43
CA MET A 263 2.91 7.38 -11.01
C MET A 263 3.87 6.43 -10.26
N ALA A 264 3.85 6.45 -8.93
CA ALA A 264 4.69 5.55 -8.12
C ALA A 264 4.31 4.07 -8.30
N VAL A 265 3.01 3.78 -8.30
CA VAL A 265 2.49 2.41 -8.50
C VAL A 265 2.85 1.88 -9.89
N LEU A 266 2.61 2.65 -10.93
CA LEU A 266 2.91 2.25 -12.31
C LEU A 266 4.41 2.07 -12.53
N PHE A 267 5.25 2.96 -11.98
CA PHE A 267 6.70 2.85 -12.06
C PHE A 267 7.20 1.53 -11.45
N LEU A 268 6.82 1.22 -10.20
CA LEU A 268 7.25 -0.01 -9.54
C LEU A 268 6.67 -1.28 -10.19
N SER A 269 5.47 -1.18 -10.76
CA SER A 269 4.84 -2.29 -11.47
C SER A 269 5.58 -2.64 -12.76
N LYS A 270 6.06 -1.63 -13.52
CA LYS A 270 6.61 -1.80 -14.88
C LYS A 270 8.13 -1.83 -14.95
N ASN A 271 8.81 -1.22 -13.99
CA ASN A 271 10.28 -1.20 -14.02
C ASN A 271 10.85 -2.48 -13.38
N ASN A 272 11.06 -3.50 -14.22
CA ASN A 272 11.55 -4.81 -13.77
C ASN A 272 13.02 -4.77 -13.29
N TYR A 273 13.71 -3.65 -13.44
CA TYR A 273 15.10 -3.48 -12.96
C TYR A 273 15.17 -2.91 -11.54
N VAL A 274 14.01 -2.61 -10.92
CA VAL A 274 13.89 -2.13 -9.55
C VAL A 274 13.41 -3.25 -8.63
N ASN A 275 14.24 -3.62 -7.65
CA ASN A 275 13.93 -4.61 -6.62
C ASN A 275 14.60 -4.24 -5.30
N GLY A 276 13.85 -4.27 -4.19
CA GLY A 276 14.34 -3.97 -2.84
C GLY A 276 14.31 -2.49 -2.48
N GLU A 277 13.71 -1.62 -3.31
CA GLU A 277 13.69 -0.18 -3.11
C GLU A 277 12.49 0.30 -2.28
N ILE A 278 12.72 1.40 -1.57
CA ILE A 278 11.70 2.15 -0.83
C ILE A 278 11.56 3.52 -1.49
N ILE A 279 10.44 3.71 -2.20
CA ILE A 279 10.16 5.01 -2.84
C ILE A 279 9.35 5.88 -1.88
N VAL A 280 9.94 7.00 -1.49
CA VAL A 280 9.25 8.00 -0.66
C VAL A 280 8.45 8.93 -1.57
N VAL A 281 7.16 9.11 -1.22
CA VAL A 281 6.24 10.03 -1.92
C VAL A 281 5.52 10.84 -0.84
N ASP A 282 6.15 11.90 -0.33
CA ASP A 282 5.77 12.56 0.93
C ASP A 282 5.65 14.09 0.85
N GLY A 283 5.82 14.69 -0.33
CA GLY A 283 5.79 16.14 -0.48
C GLY A 283 6.94 16.87 0.24
N GLY A 284 8.04 16.14 0.53
CA GLY A 284 9.22 16.66 1.17
C GLY A 284 9.22 16.62 2.70
N VAL A 285 8.26 15.96 3.34
CA VAL A 285 8.17 15.89 4.82
C VAL A 285 9.47 15.41 5.47
N LEU A 286 10.13 14.40 4.91
CA LEU A 286 11.38 13.87 5.45
C LEU A 286 12.58 14.81 5.30
N LEU A 287 12.45 15.93 4.59
CA LEU A 287 13.47 17.00 4.55
C LEU A 287 13.37 17.90 5.78
N ASP A 288 12.15 18.13 6.27
CA ASP A 288 11.88 18.99 7.43
C ASP A 288 11.87 18.21 8.75
N LEU A 289 11.33 17.00 8.75
CA LEU A 289 11.35 16.15 9.94
C LEU A 289 12.59 15.24 9.93
N PRO A 290 13.33 15.15 11.06
CA PRO A 290 14.55 14.37 11.11
C PRO A 290 14.27 12.89 10.85
N GLY A 291 14.76 12.39 9.71
CA GLY A 291 14.63 10.99 9.27
C GLY A 291 15.93 10.19 9.32
N ARG A 292 17.07 10.84 9.61
CA ARG A 292 18.39 10.20 9.65
C ARG A 292 19.14 10.54 10.92
#